data_9ac63ab6166f14bcad81701faf3195d5
#
_entry.id   9ac63ab6166f14bcad81701faf3195d5
#
_cell.length_a   1.000
_cell.length_b   1.000
_cell.length_c   1.000
_cell.angle_alpha   90.00
_cell.angle_beta   90.00
_cell.angle_gamma   90.00
#
_symmetry.space_group_name_H-M   'P 1'
#
loop_
_entity.id
_entity.type
_entity.pdbx_description
1 polymer ?
#
loop_
_entity_poly.entity_id
_entity_poly.type
_entity_poly.pdbx_seq_one_letter_code
_entity_poly.pdbx_strand_id
1 'polypeptide(L)'
;KVCLIEILALIKDQLISIDGINDDVYIDNLADTRHVTLTTLDWVNPSKENKQEIAENSSARVVLVDSDVEYSDIMFKASKVLIHVQNPKIALAQIGNHFFSKRPKAGIHPTAIISTSAKIGKNVCIGPYCIVENSVIGDDSIIEANVHIYDDVEIGRGCVIKSGAVIGGEGFGFERDKNGNRFRFPQIG
;
A
#
# COMPACT_ATOMS: atom_id res chain seq x y z
N LYS A 1 5.23 -16.00 -8.59
CA LYS A 1 4.31 -16.28 -9.71
C LYS A 1 2.94 -16.54 -9.13
N VAL A 2 1.95 -15.84 -9.63
CA VAL A 2 0.55 -15.95 -9.21
C VAL A 2 -0.26 -16.38 -10.42
N CYS A 3 -1.12 -17.36 -10.26
CA CYS A 3 -2.02 -17.79 -11.31
C CYS A 3 -3.12 -16.75 -11.54
N LEU A 4 -3.50 -16.52 -12.79
CA LEU A 4 -4.59 -15.61 -13.12
C LEU A 4 -5.90 -15.96 -12.40
N ILE A 5 -6.18 -17.24 -12.23
CA ILE A 5 -7.38 -17.73 -11.52
C ILE A 5 -7.41 -17.23 -10.06
N GLU A 6 -6.27 -17.21 -9.36
CA GLU A 6 -6.16 -16.73 -7.99
C GLU A 6 -6.42 -15.22 -7.92
N ILE A 7 -5.94 -14.46 -8.92
CA ILE A 7 -6.19 -13.03 -9.05
C ILE A 7 -7.67 -12.76 -9.26
N LEU A 8 -8.31 -13.49 -10.18
CA LEU A 8 -9.74 -13.34 -10.47
C LEU A 8 -10.62 -13.67 -9.24
N ALA A 9 -10.24 -14.71 -8.49
CA ALA A 9 -10.92 -15.07 -7.26
C ALA A 9 -10.84 -13.94 -6.19
N LEU A 10 -9.70 -13.28 -6.10
CA LEU A 10 -9.50 -12.17 -5.16
C LEU A 10 -10.36 -10.94 -5.51
N ILE A 11 -10.46 -10.60 -6.80
CA ILE A 11 -11.14 -9.38 -7.25
C ILE A 11 -12.57 -9.62 -7.75
N LYS A 12 -13.17 -10.78 -7.42
CA LYS A 12 -14.49 -11.19 -7.92
C LYS A 12 -15.59 -10.12 -7.77
N ASP A 13 -15.54 -9.35 -6.68
CA ASP A 13 -16.53 -8.30 -6.39
C ASP A 13 -16.34 -7.04 -7.25
N GLN A 14 -15.18 -6.91 -7.91
CA GLN A 14 -14.83 -5.82 -8.84
C GLN A 14 -14.99 -6.27 -10.31
N LEU A 15 -15.03 -7.59 -10.55
CA LEU A 15 -14.98 -8.17 -11.89
C LEU A 15 -16.30 -7.91 -12.66
N ILE A 16 -16.17 -7.42 -13.90
CA ILE A 16 -17.29 -7.21 -14.83
C ILE A 16 -17.27 -8.33 -15.88
N SER A 17 -16.18 -8.46 -16.63
CA SER A 17 -16.00 -9.48 -17.65
C SER A 17 -14.51 -9.78 -17.90
N ILE A 18 -14.25 -10.81 -18.69
CA ILE A 18 -12.92 -11.19 -19.13
C ILE A 18 -12.99 -11.51 -20.61
N ASP A 19 -12.07 -10.93 -21.38
CA ASP A 19 -11.92 -11.20 -22.80
C ASP A 19 -10.53 -11.80 -23.08
N GLY A 20 -10.46 -12.69 -24.05
CA GLY A 20 -9.25 -13.42 -24.43
C GLY A 20 -9.09 -14.75 -23.72
N ILE A 21 -8.02 -15.49 -24.09
CA ILE A 21 -7.69 -16.80 -23.53
C ILE A 21 -6.97 -16.61 -22.21
N ASN A 22 -7.48 -17.19 -21.15
CA ASN A 22 -6.96 -17.05 -19.77
C ASN A 22 -6.36 -18.34 -19.19
N ASP A 23 -6.23 -19.39 -19.99
CA ASP A 23 -5.66 -20.65 -19.54
C ASP A 23 -4.15 -20.53 -19.26
N ASP A 24 -3.69 -21.05 -18.13
CA ASP A 24 -2.28 -21.12 -17.73
C ASP A 24 -1.50 -19.80 -17.80
N VAL A 25 -2.17 -18.68 -17.48
CA VAL A 25 -1.52 -17.38 -17.40
C VAL A 25 -1.02 -17.13 -15.98
N TYR A 26 0.26 -16.80 -15.88
CA TYR A 26 0.92 -16.46 -14.61
C TYR A 26 1.45 -15.04 -14.63
N ILE A 27 1.29 -14.35 -13.51
CA ILE A 27 1.78 -13.01 -13.28
C ILE A 27 2.96 -13.08 -12.30
N ASP A 28 4.08 -12.48 -12.67
CA ASP A 28 5.29 -12.46 -11.86
C ASP A 28 5.43 -11.20 -11.03
N ASN A 29 4.93 -10.06 -11.53
CA ASN A 29 5.11 -8.77 -10.90
C ASN A 29 4.02 -7.75 -11.29
N LEU A 30 4.04 -6.66 -10.56
CA LEU A 30 3.44 -5.38 -10.94
C LEU A 30 4.58 -4.41 -11.24
N ALA A 31 4.49 -3.64 -12.31
CA ALA A 31 5.54 -2.71 -12.70
C ALA A 31 4.95 -1.35 -13.13
N ASP A 32 5.80 -0.33 -13.14
CA ASP A 32 5.47 0.93 -13.78
C ASP A 32 5.49 0.76 -15.33
N THR A 33 4.89 1.71 -16.03
CA THR A 33 4.72 1.68 -17.50
C THR A 33 6.02 1.49 -18.29
N ARG A 34 7.19 1.75 -17.68
CA ARG A 34 8.50 1.60 -18.35
C ARG A 34 9.09 0.20 -18.23
N HIS A 35 8.58 -0.60 -17.30
CA HIS A 35 9.09 -1.92 -16.96
C HIS A 35 8.08 -3.05 -17.16
N VAL A 36 7.03 -2.78 -17.94
CA VAL A 36 6.00 -3.76 -18.29
C VAL A 36 6.59 -4.83 -19.19
N THR A 37 6.40 -6.07 -18.82
CA THR A 37 6.79 -7.29 -19.56
C THR A 37 5.58 -8.17 -19.83
N LEU A 38 5.77 -9.23 -20.60
CA LEU A 38 4.68 -10.18 -20.92
C LEU A 38 4.01 -10.79 -19.66
N THR A 39 4.77 -10.97 -18.57
CA THR A 39 4.31 -11.59 -17.32
C THR A 39 3.92 -10.54 -16.25
N THR A 40 3.93 -9.27 -16.59
CA THR A 40 3.45 -8.19 -15.72
C THR A 40 1.92 -8.12 -15.79
N LEU A 41 1.26 -7.86 -14.66
CA LEU A 41 -0.11 -7.36 -14.67
C LEU A 41 -0.06 -5.85 -14.87
N ASP A 42 -0.55 -5.40 -16.00
CA ASP A 42 -0.67 -3.98 -16.33
C ASP A 42 -2.10 -3.48 -16.09
N TRP A 43 -2.28 -2.18 -16.11
CA TRP A 43 -3.58 -1.56 -15.91
C TRP A 43 -3.70 -0.23 -16.63
N VAL A 44 -4.90 0.12 -17.03
CA VAL A 44 -5.20 1.40 -17.65
C VAL A 44 -5.86 2.33 -16.64
N ASN A 45 -5.28 3.53 -16.48
CA ASN A 45 -5.87 4.53 -15.60
C ASN A 45 -7.20 5.03 -16.19
N PRO A 46 -8.32 4.91 -15.45
CA PRO A 46 -9.64 5.34 -15.91
C PRO A 46 -9.74 6.82 -16.35
N SER A 47 -8.87 7.67 -15.84
CA SER A 47 -8.85 9.11 -16.16
C SER A 47 -8.14 9.45 -17.48
N LYS A 48 -7.62 8.46 -18.21
CA LYS A 48 -6.97 8.67 -19.50
C LYS A 48 -8.00 8.70 -20.63
N GLU A 49 -7.82 9.60 -21.60
CA GLU A 49 -8.67 9.69 -22.79
C GLU A 49 -8.33 8.61 -23.81
N ASN A 50 -7.05 8.24 -23.94
CA ASN A 50 -6.55 7.26 -24.91
C ASN A 50 -6.42 5.84 -24.30
N LYS A 51 -7.41 5.40 -23.52
CA LYS A 51 -7.41 4.11 -22.81
C LYS A 51 -7.23 2.92 -23.75
N GLN A 52 -7.93 2.93 -24.88
CA GLN A 52 -7.86 1.87 -25.89
C GLN A 52 -6.45 1.69 -26.41
N GLU A 53 -5.81 2.78 -26.83
CA GLU A 53 -4.43 2.78 -27.34
C GLU A 53 -3.43 2.28 -26.29
N ILE A 54 -3.59 2.70 -25.01
CA ILE A 54 -2.73 2.25 -23.93
C ILE A 54 -2.85 0.74 -23.72
N ALA A 55 -4.07 0.20 -23.71
CA ALA A 55 -4.31 -1.23 -23.54
C ALA A 55 -3.75 -2.05 -24.72
N GLU A 56 -3.93 -1.57 -25.94
CA GLU A 56 -3.40 -2.22 -27.16
C GLU A 56 -1.88 -2.25 -27.19
N ASN A 57 -1.23 -1.15 -26.83
CA ASN A 57 0.22 -0.99 -26.87
C ASN A 57 0.96 -1.53 -25.64
N SER A 58 0.24 -1.94 -24.60
CA SER A 58 0.87 -2.55 -23.41
C SER A 58 1.67 -3.80 -23.81
N SER A 59 2.86 -3.97 -23.28
CA SER A 59 3.67 -5.19 -23.45
C SER A 59 3.16 -6.36 -22.59
N ALA A 60 2.26 -6.09 -21.64
CA ALA A 60 1.67 -7.13 -20.80
C ALA A 60 0.68 -8.00 -21.56
N ARG A 61 0.67 -9.30 -21.20
CA ARG A 61 -0.37 -10.22 -21.68
C ARG A 61 -1.70 -9.97 -20.99
N VAL A 62 -1.69 -9.53 -19.71
CA VAL A 62 -2.89 -9.31 -18.91
C VAL A 62 -2.98 -7.83 -18.53
N VAL A 63 -4.12 -7.22 -18.84
CA VAL A 63 -4.36 -5.80 -18.58
C VAL A 63 -5.69 -5.61 -17.87
N LEU A 64 -5.67 -4.90 -16.73
CA LEU A 64 -6.87 -4.44 -16.03
C LEU A 64 -7.40 -3.18 -16.68
N VAL A 65 -8.67 -3.19 -17.06
CA VAL A 65 -9.34 -2.07 -17.75
C VAL A 65 -10.71 -1.80 -17.14
N ASP A 66 -11.25 -0.63 -17.38
CA ASP A 66 -12.67 -0.31 -17.16
C ASP A 66 -13.54 -0.76 -18.35
N SER A 67 -14.83 -0.46 -18.31
CA SER A 67 -15.79 -0.83 -19.35
C SER A 67 -15.63 -0.06 -20.66
N ASP A 68 -14.80 0.99 -20.71
CA ASP A 68 -14.65 1.84 -21.90
C ASP A 68 -13.62 1.30 -22.90
N VAL A 69 -12.88 0.25 -22.54
CA VAL A 69 -11.90 -0.40 -23.41
C VAL A 69 -12.54 -1.63 -24.05
N GLU A 70 -12.47 -1.75 -25.35
CA GLU A 70 -13.02 -2.88 -26.11
C GLU A 70 -11.91 -3.89 -26.48
N TYR A 71 -12.26 -5.17 -26.52
CA TYR A 71 -11.33 -6.21 -26.97
C TYR A 71 -11.20 -6.23 -28.48
N SER A 72 -10.09 -5.71 -28.98
CA SER A 72 -9.85 -5.52 -30.43
C SER A 72 -9.16 -6.71 -31.10
N ASP A 73 -9.20 -6.75 -32.44
CA ASP A 73 -8.46 -7.71 -33.25
C ASP A 73 -6.95 -7.66 -33.02
N ILE A 74 -6.41 -6.48 -32.66
CA ILE A 74 -4.99 -6.31 -32.32
C ILE A 74 -4.67 -7.09 -31.05
N MET A 75 -5.51 -6.98 -30.03
CA MET A 75 -5.36 -7.67 -28.73
C MET A 75 -5.55 -9.19 -28.91
N PHE A 76 -6.50 -9.60 -29.73
CA PHE A 76 -6.70 -11.03 -30.07
C PHE A 76 -5.46 -11.63 -30.71
N LYS A 77 -4.89 -10.97 -31.75
CA LYS A 77 -3.66 -11.43 -32.41
C LYS A 77 -2.46 -11.47 -31.48
N ALA A 78 -2.41 -10.57 -30.49
CA ALA A 78 -1.37 -10.55 -29.47
C ALA A 78 -1.63 -11.52 -28.30
N SER A 79 -2.70 -12.30 -28.34
CA SER A 79 -3.13 -13.22 -27.27
C SER A 79 -3.25 -12.52 -25.91
N LYS A 80 -3.72 -11.28 -25.91
CA LYS A 80 -3.96 -10.52 -24.67
C LYS A 80 -5.19 -11.05 -23.93
N VAL A 81 -5.18 -10.80 -22.64
CA VAL A 81 -6.32 -10.99 -21.76
C VAL A 81 -6.69 -9.64 -21.16
N LEU A 82 -7.91 -9.18 -21.41
CA LEU A 82 -8.47 -8.01 -20.71
C LEU A 82 -9.32 -8.46 -19.55
N ILE A 83 -9.11 -7.86 -18.41
CA ILE A 83 -9.92 -8.05 -17.22
C ILE A 83 -10.67 -6.74 -16.97
N HIS A 84 -11.95 -6.73 -17.31
CA HIS A 84 -12.82 -5.59 -17.07
C HIS A 84 -13.26 -5.56 -15.62
N VAL A 85 -12.98 -4.45 -14.95
CA VAL A 85 -13.30 -4.26 -13.53
C VAL A 85 -13.97 -2.90 -13.31
N GLN A 86 -14.71 -2.78 -12.21
CA GLN A 86 -15.37 -1.52 -11.85
C GLN A 86 -14.36 -0.37 -11.68
N ASN A 87 -13.22 -0.66 -11.06
CA ASN A 87 -12.14 0.30 -10.89
C ASN A 87 -10.76 -0.37 -10.97
N PRO A 88 -10.04 -0.22 -12.11
CA PRO A 88 -8.72 -0.83 -12.31
C PRO A 88 -7.69 -0.47 -11.24
N LYS A 89 -7.75 0.75 -10.71
CA LYS A 89 -6.83 1.21 -9.67
C LYS A 89 -7.06 0.51 -8.33
N ILE A 90 -8.33 0.30 -7.95
CA ILE A 90 -8.69 -0.43 -6.73
C ILE A 90 -8.34 -1.91 -6.89
N ALA A 91 -8.68 -2.52 -8.01
CA ALA A 91 -8.34 -3.91 -8.30
C ALA A 91 -6.83 -4.15 -8.24
N LEU A 92 -6.03 -3.28 -8.87
CA LEU A 92 -4.58 -3.34 -8.81
C LEU A 92 -4.05 -3.22 -7.39
N ALA A 93 -4.59 -2.31 -6.59
CA ALA A 93 -4.19 -2.13 -5.19
C ALA A 93 -4.50 -3.37 -4.33
N GLN A 94 -5.67 -4.00 -4.52
CA GLN A 94 -6.03 -5.25 -3.85
C GLN A 94 -5.05 -6.38 -4.22
N ILE A 95 -4.79 -6.57 -5.51
CA ILE A 95 -3.86 -7.59 -6.03
C ILE A 95 -2.45 -7.34 -5.51
N GLY A 96 -1.98 -6.08 -5.59
CA GLY A 96 -0.66 -5.68 -5.13
C GLY A 96 -0.45 -5.94 -3.65
N ASN A 97 -1.41 -5.54 -2.83
CA ASN A 97 -1.35 -5.75 -1.38
C ASN A 97 -1.40 -7.23 -1.00
N HIS A 98 -2.17 -8.04 -1.73
CA HIS A 98 -2.35 -9.46 -1.38
C HIS A 98 -1.17 -10.32 -1.84
N PHE A 99 -0.75 -10.20 -3.10
CA PHE A 99 0.22 -11.13 -3.71
C PHE A 99 1.65 -10.59 -3.78
N PHE A 100 1.83 -9.27 -3.88
CA PHE A 100 3.14 -8.66 -4.20
C PHE A 100 3.70 -7.78 -3.08
N SER A 101 2.88 -7.37 -2.11
CA SER A 101 3.35 -6.60 -0.95
C SER A 101 4.00 -7.53 0.08
N LYS A 102 5.23 -7.20 0.45
CA LYS A 102 5.91 -7.89 1.56
C LYS A 102 5.54 -7.18 2.86
N ARG A 103 4.61 -7.75 3.61
CA ARG A 103 4.41 -7.31 5.00
C ARG A 103 5.55 -7.87 5.86
N PRO A 104 6.18 -7.05 6.72
CA PRO A 104 7.14 -7.54 7.68
C PRO A 104 6.43 -8.52 8.63
N LYS A 105 7.18 -9.52 9.11
CA LYS A 105 6.65 -10.47 10.10
C LYS A 105 6.38 -9.73 11.42
N ALA A 106 5.27 -10.08 12.07
CA ALA A 106 4.96 -9.59 13.41
C ALA A 106 6.10 -9.90 14.39
N GLY A 107 6.35 -8.96 15.27
CA GLY A 107 7.38 -9.07 16.30
C GLY A 107 8.10 -7.75 16.56
N ILE A 108 8.84 -7.73 17.65
CA ILE A 108 9.62 -6.56 18.06
C ILE A 108 11.09 -6.82 17.75
N HIS A 109 11.71 -5.92 17.00
CA HIS A 109 13.13 -6.06 16.70
C HIS A 109 13.99 -5.95 17.98
N PRO A 110 15.05 -6.76 18.15
CA PRO A 110 15.84 -6.78 19.39
C PRO A 110 16.50 -5.46 19.76
N THR A 111 16.67 -4.55 18.82
CA THR A 111 17.25 -3.21 19.08
C THR A 111 16.17 -2.15 19.36
N ALA A 112 14.91 -2.51 19.37
CA ALA A 112 13.86 -1.58 19.77
C ALA A 112 13.82 -1.44 21.30
N ILE A 113 13.60 -0.23 21.78
CA ILE A 113 13.44 0.10 23.19
C ILE A 113 11.96 0.32 23.46
N ILE A 114 11.36 -0.58 24.23
CA ILE A 114 9.92 -0.52 24.52
C ILE A 114 9.76 -0.32 26.02
N SER A 115 9.00 0.71 26.40
CA SER A 115 8.62 0.93 27.79
C SER A 115 7.86 -0.28 28.35
N THR A 116 8.10 -0.63 29.59
CA THR A 116 7.37 -1.71 30.28
C THR A 116 5.89 -1.39 30.47
N SER A 117 5.50 -0.12 30.40
CA SER A 117 4.12 0.35 30.47
C SER A 117 3.43 0.45 29.10
N ALA A 118 4.18 0.33 27.99
CA ALA A 118 3.60 0.33 26.65
C ALA A 118 2.68 -0.88 26.44
N LYS A 119 1.55 -0.63 25.78
CA LYS A 119 0.60 -1.69 25.43
C LYS A 119 0.70 -1.97 23.93
N ILE A 120 1.23 -3.14 23.59
CA ILE A 120 1.42 -3.54 22.19
C ILE A 120 0.35 -4.58 21.84
N GLY A 121 -0.40 -4.29 20.78
CA GLY A 121 -1.46 -5.16 20.26
C GLY A 121 -0.93 -6.43 19.60
N LYS A 122 -1.87 -7.23 19.08
CA LYS A 122 -1.55 -8.49 18.38
C LYS A 122 -1.00 -8.19 16.99
N ASN A 123 -0.11 -9.07 16.50
CA ASN A 123 0.47 -8.99 15.15
C ASN A 123 1.17 -7.66 14.81
N VAL A 124 1.58 -6.90 15.82
CA VAL A 124 2.33 -5.65 15.61
C VAL A 124 3.75 -5.98 15.17
N CYS A 125 4.27 -5.24 14.19
CA CYS A 125 5.68 -5.27 13.81
C CYS A 125 6.34 -3.97 14.26
N ILE A 126 7.42 -4.07 15.05
CA ILE A 126 8.24 -2.92 15.44
C ILE A 126 9.66 -3.13 14.93
N GLY A 127 10.08 -2.23 14.05
CA GLY A 127 11.37 -2.27 13.38
C GLY A 127 12.56 -1.90 14.27
N PRO A 128 13.78 -1.95 13.71
CA PRO A 128 14.99 -1.68 14.46
C PRO A 128 15.07 -0.21 14.90
N TYR A 129 15.70 -0.02 16.08
CA TYR A 129 16.00 1.28 16.68
C TYR A 129 14.75 2.16 16.93
N CYS A 130 13.58 1.55 17.06
CA CYS A 130 12.39 2.26 17.53
C CYS A 130 12.46 2.49 19.02
N ILE A 131 11.90 3.61 19.48
CA ILE A 131 11.66 3.92 20.88
C ILE A 131 10.15 4.07 21.05
N VAL A 132 9.58 3.28 21.96
CA VAL A 132 8.16 3.34 22.28
C VAL A 132 8.04 3.56 23.76
N GLU A 133 7.61 4.74 24.15
CA GLU A 133 7.40 5.14 25.53
C GLU A 133 6.04 4.60 26.05
N ASN A 134 5.48 5.14 27.12
CA ASN A 134 4.21 4.71 27.68
C ASN A 134 3.04 5.04 26.76
N SER A 135 2.82 4.23 25.76
CA SER A 135 1.85 4.43 24.68
C SER A 135 1.08 3.16 24.35
N VAL A 136 0.05 3.28 23.51
CA VAL A 136 -0.77 2.16 23.05
C VAL A 136 -0.60 2.00 21.54
N ILE A 137 -0.28 0.77 21.09
CA ILE A 137 -0.20 0.43 19.67
C ILE A 137 -1.24 -0.65 19.37
N GLY A 138 -2.21 -0.32 18.51
CA GLY A 138 -3.28 -1.21 18.11
C GLY A 138 -2.83 -2.36 17.22
N ASP A 139 -3.65 -3.40 17.18
CA ASP A 139 -3.40 -4.65 16.44
C ASP A 139 -3.04 -4.41 14.98
N ASP A 140 -2.26 -5.34 14.40
CA ASP A 140 -1.90 -5.37 12.98
C ASP A 140 -1.10 -4.14 12.49
N SER A 141 -0.58 -3.29 13.40
CA SER A 141 0.17 -2.08 13.04
C SER A 141 1.63 -2.37 12.75
N ILE A 142 2.22 -1.56 11.88
CA ILE A 142 3.61 -1.66 11.45
C ILE A 142 4.31 -0.35 11.82
N ILE A 143 5.32 -0.45 12.68
CA ILE A 143 6.21 0.65 13.04
C ILE A 143 7.55 0.36 12.36
N GLU A 144 7.90 1.15 11.35
CA GLU A 144 9.16 0.95 10.61
C GLU A 144 10.37 1.38 11.46
N ALA A 145 11.57 1.35 10.88
CA ALA A 145 12.81 1.63 11.62
C ALA A 145 12.93 3.08 12.13
N ASN A 146 13.62 3.29 13.25
CA ASN A 146 13.96 4.62 13.79
C ASN A 146 12.74 5.50 14.09
N VAL A 147 11.63 4.93 14.49
CA VAL A 147 10.44 5.66 14.93
C VAL A 147 10.51 5.92 16.42
N HIS A 148 10.18 7.15 16.84
CA HIS A 148 10.02 7.50 18.25
C HIS A 148 8.56 7.82 18.55
N ILE A 149 7.95 7.06 19.46
CA ILE A 149 6.59 7.26 19.96
C ILE A 149 6.69 7.67 21.42
N TYR A 150 6.27 8.88 21.72
CA TYR A 150 6.31 9.46 23.05
C TYR A 150 5.20 8.92 23.97
N ASP A 151 5.23 9.35 25.24
CA ASP A 151 4.21 9.01 26.22
C ASP A 151 2.82 9.47 25.79
N ASP A 152 1.80 8.75 26.27
CA ASP A 152 0.37 9.05 26.10
C ASP A 152 -0.13 9.07 24.64
N VAL A 153 0.65 8.51 23.70
CA VAL A 153 0.24 8.33 22.30
C VAL A 153 -0.61 7.07 22.14
N GLU A 154 -1.67 7.17 21.38
CA GLU A 154 -2.49 6.04 20.95
C GLU A 154 -2.42 5.87 19.43
N ILE A 155 -1.83 4.77 18.97
CA ILE A 155 -1.80 4.33 17.56
C ILE A 155 -2.93 3.33 17.37
N GLY A 156 -3.83 3.62 16.44
CA GLY A 156 -4.95 2.75 16.12
C GLY A 156 -4.53 1.43 15.44
N ARG A 157 -5.51 0.61 15.12
CA ARG A 157 -5.32 -0.68 14.47
C ARG A 157 -4.89 -0.52 13.00
N GLY A 158 -3.99 -1.39 12.52
CA GLY A 158 -3.60 -1.49 11.11
C GLY A 158 -2.84 -0.26 10.59
N CYS A 159 -2.29 0.57 11.48
CA CYS A 159 -1.51 1.74 11.08
C CYS A 159 -0.13 1.35 10.56
N VAL A 160 0.39 2.14 9.62
CA VAL A 160 1.77 2.02 9.14
C VAL A 160 2.50 3.33 9.42
N ILE A 161 3.43 3.30 10.36
CA ILE A 161 4.27 4.44 10.72
C ILE A 161 5.60 4.28 10.01
N LYS A 162 5.92 5.24 9.16
CA LYS A 162 7.12 5.20 8.30
C LYS A 162 8.40 5.53 9.07
N SER A 163 9.50 4.99 8.57
CA SER A 163 10.83 5.15 9.17
C SER A 163 11.17 6.62 9.45
N GLY A 164 11.71 6.86 10.64
CA GLY A 164 12.14 8.19 11.08
C GLY A 164 11.01 9.10 11.58
N ALA A 165 9.77 8.62 11.66
CA ALA A 165 8.67 9.41 12.22
C ALA A 165 8.84 9.62 13.72
N VAL A 166 8.42 10.80 14.18
CA VAL A 166 8.34 11.17 15.60
C VAL A 166 6.88 11.50 15.91
N ILE A 167 6.28 10.76 16.83
CA ILE A 167 4.86 10.86 17.18
C ILE A 167 4.72 11.29 18.64
N GLY A 168 3.87 12.29 18.90
CA GLY A 168 3.60 12.77 20.26
C GLY A 168 4.67 13.71 20.81
N GLY A 169 5.64 14.13 20.00
CA GLY A 169 6.62 15.14 20.42
C GLY A 169 5.96 16.48 20.71
N GLU A 170 6.51 17.22 21.70
CA GLU A 170 6.00 18.53 22.03
C GLU A 170 6.07 19.52 20.86
N GLY A 171 5.00 20.31 20.71
CA GLY A 171 4.92 21.37 19.72
C GLY A 171 5.94 22.51 20.00
N PHE A 172 6.26 23.25 18.96
CA PHE A 172 7.19 24.38 19.01
C PHE A 172 6.40 25.69 19.13
N GLY A 173 5.96 26.00 20.35
CA GLY A 173 5.22 27.23 20.67
C GLY A 173 5.94 28.06 21.73
N PHE A 174 6.10 29.35 21.47
CA PHE A 174 6.66 30.31 22.45
C PHE A 174 5.85 31.59 22.43
N GLU A 175 5.63 32.16 23.63
CA GLU A 175 5.12 33.48 23.83
C GLU A 175 6.20 34.41 24.42
N ARG A 176 6.06 35.70 24.21
CA ARG A 176 6.95 36.72 24.80
C ARG A 176 6.17 37.57 25.77
N ASP A 177 6.77 37.83 26.93
CA ASP A 177 6.27 38.83 27.84
C ASP A 177 6.61 40.29 27.34
N LYS A 178 6.11 41.25 28.03
CA LYS A 178 6.35 42.69 27.76
C LYS A 178 7.83 43.11 27.86
N ASN A 179 8.68 42.28 28.47
CA ASN A 179 10.12 42.52 28.63
C ASN A 179 10.93 41.79 27.55
N GLY A 180 10.26 41.07 26.64
CA GLY A 180 10.89 40.25 25.56
C GLY A 180 11.37 38.87 25.99
N ASN A 181 11.12 38.43 27.23
CA ASN A 181 11.44 37.07 27.68
C ASN A 181 10.56 36.08 26.97
N ARG A 182 11.16 34.92 26.56
CA ARG A 182 10.45 33.85 25.89
C ARG A 182 9.99 32.81 26.91
N PHE A 183 8.71 32.45 26.80
CA PHE A 183 8.10 31.35 27.54
C PHE A 183 7.65 30.27 26.57
N ARG A 184 8.08 29.04 26.82
CA ARG A 184 7.59 27.89 26.04
C ARG A 184 6.15 27.61 26.42
N PHE A 185 5.29 27.44 25.42
CA PHE A 185 3.91 27.03 25.64
C PHE A 185 3.85 25.52 25.82
N PRO A 186 3.40 25.00 26.98
CA PRO A 186 3.29 23.56 27.18
C PRO A 186 2.18 22.99 26.26
N GLN A 187 2.48 21.90 25.58
CA GLN A 187 1.51 21.16 24.77
C GLN A 187 0.96 20.05 25.65
N ILE A 188 -0.24 20.20 26.16
CA ILE A 188 -0.86 19.32 27.16
C ILE A 188 -2.15 18.65 26.68
N GLY A 189 -2.33 18.48 25.37
CA GLY A 189 -3.51 17.82 24.81
C GLY A 189 -3.28 17.35 23.39
#